data_5e02d70205681f6e4958c5f0b8251e20
#
_entry.id   5e02d70205681f6e4958c5f0b8251e20
#
_cell.length_a   1.000
_cell.length_b   1.000
_cell.length_c   1.000
_cell.angle_alpha   90.00
_cell.angle_beta   90.00
_cell.angle_gamma   90.00
#
_symmetry.space_group_name_H-M   'P 1'
#
loop_
_entity.id
_entity.type
_entity.pdbx_description
1 polymer ?
#
loop_
_entity_poly.entity_id
_entity_poly.type
_entity_poly.pdbx_seq_one_letter_code
_entity_poly.pdbx_strand_id
1 'polypeptide(L)'
;MIGDKELYEACDRHGIMIWQDFWLANPADGPDPYYPEMFIANAEDYVKRIRSHASIGLYCGRNEGFPPEQIDKALRRIIKEDHPDIHYISSSADDVVSGHGPYRMLPAKEYFTLKTGNDKFHSERGMPNVMTYESMLRTFSPEGIWPQDNQWGMHDYTREGAQGCTSFNEIIAKGYGEPQSAKEFAELAQWVNYDGHRSLFESRSRTVKVC
;
A
#
# COMPACT_ATOMS: atom_id res chain seq x y z
N MET A 1 9.06 7.29 -1.60
CA MET A 1 9.51 8.29 -0.59
C MET A 1 11.01 8.11 -0.40
N ILE A 2 11.76 9.19 -0.30
CA ILE A 2 13.20 9.13 0.02
C ILE A 2 13.33 9.15 1.53
N GLY A 3 13.96 8.12 2.10
CA GLY A 3 14.23 8.05 3.53
C GLY A 3 15.44 8.89 3.93
N ASP A 4 15.44 9.37 5.16
CA ASP A 4 16.59 10.00 5.78
C ASP A 4 17.66 8.93 6.13
N LYS A 5 18.89 9.36 6.31
CA LYS A 5 20.01 8.46 6.64
C LYS A 5 19.71 7.59 7.86
N GLU A 6 19.08 8.17 8.86
CA GLU A 6 18.72 7.52 10.12
C GLU A 6 17.77 6.33 9.93
N LEU A 7 16.88 6.40 8.92
CA LEU A 7 16.00 5.28 8.57
C LEU A 7 16.82 4.06 8.12
N TYR A 8 17.74 4.27 7.18
CA TYR A 8 18.58 3.18 6.65
C TYR A 8 19.49 2.60 7.73
N GLU A 9 20.12 3.47 8.53
CA GLU A 9 20.94 3.04 9.67
C GLU A 9 20.15 2.25 10.72
N ALA A 10 18.90 2.64 10.98
CA ALA A 10 18.01 1.91 11.87
C ALA A 10 17.67 0.53 11.30
N CYS A 11 17.32 0.47 10.01
CA CYS A 11 17.02 -0.80 9.33
C CYS A 11 18.23 -1.73 9.32
N ASP A 12 19.43 -1.21 9.06
CA ASP A 12 20.67 -1.98 9.15
C ASP A 12 20.88 -2.57 10.56
N ARG A 13 20.70 -1.76 11.60
CA ARG A 13 20.86 -2.22 13.00
C ARG A 13 19.84 -3.27 13.42
N HIS A 14 18.62 -3.17 12.92
CA HIS A 14 17.51 -4.04 13.30
C HIS A 14 17.29 -5.22 12.35
N GLY A 15 18.08 -5.33 11.27
CA GLY A 15 17.93 -6.40 10.28
C GLY A 15 16.62 -6.31 9.50
N ILE A 16 16.13 -5.09 9.22
CA ILE A 16 14.90 -4.86 8.48
C ILE A 16 15.25 -4.61 7.00
N MET A 17 14.76 -5.48 6.14
CA MET A 17 14.94 -5.32 4.69
C MET A 17 14.07 -4.18 4.16
N ILE A 18 14.66 -3.35 3.30
CA ILE A 18 14.01 -2.21 2.65
C ILE A 18 13.71 -2.57 1.18
N TRP A 19 12.47 -2.41 0.80
CA TRP A 19 12.02 -2.26 -0.56
C TRP A 19 12.02 -0.76 -0.90
N GLN A 20 12.88 -0.35 -1.83
CA GLN A 20 13.07 1.05 -2.16
C GLN A 20 12.43 1.41 -3.50
N ASP A 21 11.32 2.16 -3.45
CA ASP A 21 10.72 2.74 -4.66
C ASP A 21 11.48 3.99 -5.10
N PHE A 22 11.61 4.14 -6.42
CA PHE A 22 11.75 5.46 -7.01
C PHE A 22 10.41 6.19 -6.96
N TRP A 23 10.44 7.54 -7.02
CA TRP A 23 9.27 8.40 -6.79
C TRP A 23 8.38 8.57 -8.03
N LEU A 24 8.01 7.44 -8.65
CA LEU A 24 7.01 7.39 -9.71
C LEU A 24 5.72 6.80 -9.17
N ALA A 25 4.68 7.65 -9.14
CA ALA A 25 3.36 7.23 -8.72
C ALA A 25 2.71 6.28 -9.73
N ASN A 26 1.65 5.59 -9.28
CA ASN A 26 0.73 4.91 -10.17
C ASN A 26 0.34 5.84 -11.34
N PRO A 27 0.33 5.37 -12.59
CA PRO A 27 0.01 6.19 -13.75
C PRO A 27 -1.34 6.92 -13.70
N ALA A 28 -2.29 6.40 -12.91
CA ALA A 28 -3.57 7.06 -12.67
C ALA A 28 -3.50 8.21 -11.65
N ASP A 29 -2.48 8.20 -10.77
CA ASP A 29 -2.37 9.12 -9.63
C ASP A 29 -1.37 10.25 -9.86
N GLY A 30 -0.51 10.13 -10.87
CA GLY A 30 0.47 11.17 -11.16
C GLY A 30 1.06 11.10 -12.56
N PRO A 31 1.46 12.26 -13.10
CA PRO A 31 2.07 12.34 -14.42
C PRO A 31 3.48 11.75 -14.42
N ASP A 32 3.97 11.47 -15.61
CA ASP A 32 5.39 11.20 -15.82
C ASP A 32 6.22 12.47 -15.56
N PRO A 33 7.51 12.34 -15.19
CA PRO A 33 8.39 13.49 -14.95
C PRO A 33 8.49 14.40 -16.19
N TYR A 34 8.26 15.70 -16.00
CA TYR A 34 8.45 16.69 -17.07
C TYR A 34 9.90 16.82 -17.52
N TYR A 35 10.84 16.50 -16.63
CA TYR A 35 12.30 16.57 -16.89
C TYR A 35 12.94 15.21 -16.59
N PRO A 36 12.85 14.24 -17.53
CA PRO A 36 13.39 12.90 -17.32
C PRO A 36 14.88 12.87 -16.97
N GLU A 37 15.67 13.77 -17.56
CA GLU A 37 17.11 13.84 -17.31
C GLU A 37 17.42 14.26 -15.86
N MET A 38 16.65 15.19 -15.31
CA MET A 38 16.78 15.60 -13.90
C MET A 38 16.35 14.46 -12.97
N PHE A 39 15.27 13.75 -13.30
CA PHE A 39 14.85 12.58 -12.57
C PHE A 39 15.93 11.52 -12.51
N ILE A 40 16.54 11.21 -13.67
CA ILE A 40 17.62 10.23 -13.81
C ILE A 40 18.85 10.64 -13.00
N ALA A 41 19.27 11.91 -13.09
CA ALA A 41 20.40 12.42 -12.32
C ALA A 41 20.16 12.32 -10.80
N ASN A 42 18.96 12.66 -10.34
CA ASN A 42 18.58 12.52 -8.94
C ASN A 42 18.53 11.05 -8.49
N ALA A 43 18.04 10.15 -9.34
CA ALA A 43 18.01 8.73 -9.06
C ALA A 43 19.43 8.15 -8.92
N GLU A 44 20.35 8.55 -9.77
CA GLU A 44 21.76 8.14 -9.71
C GLU A 44 22.42 8.63 -8.41
N ASP A 45 22.26 9.91 -8.06
CA ASP A 45 22.78 10.47 -6.81
C ASP A 45 22.20 9.72 -5.60
N TYR A 46 20.90 9.45 -5.64
CA TYR A 46 20.22 8.75 -4.56
C TYR A 46 20.75 7.33 -4.36
N VAL A 47 20.89 6.54 -5.43
CA VAL A 47 21.43 5.19 -5.35
C VAL A 47 22.85 5.22 -4.76
N LYS A 48 23.72 6.13 -5.24
CA LYS A 48 25.07 6.31 -4.70
C LYS A 48 25.10 6.61 -3.21
N ARG A 49 24.12 7.36 -2.73
CA ARG A 49 23.99 7.74 -1.31
C ARG A 49 23.59 6.58 -0.40
N ILE A 50 22.71 5.68 -0.89
CA ILE A 50 22.15 4.62 -0.04
C ILE A 50 22.74 3.23 -0.27
N ARG A 51 23.51 3.02 -1.33
CA ARG A 51 24.03 1.70 -1.75
C ARG A 51 24.89 0.98 -0.72
N SER A 52 25.43 1.69 0.28
CA SER A 52 26.24 1.10 1.33
C SER A 52 25.43 0.47 2.48
N HIS A 53 24.11 0.65 2.47
CA HIS A 53 23.24 0.10 3.51
C HIS A 53 22.87 -1.36 3.21
N ALA A 54 23.21 -2.26 4.11
CA ALA A 54 22.94 -3.69 3.98
C ALA A 54 21.45 -4.02 4.01
N SER A 55 20.61 -3.11 4.50
CA SER A 55 19.14 -3.25 4.56
C SER A 55 18.48 -3.15 3.19
N ILE A 56 19.10 -2.55 2.18
CA ILE A 56 18.51 -2.41 0.84
C ILE A 56 18.37 -3.81 0.22
N GLY A 57 17.13 -4.27 0.05
CA GLY A 57 16.83 -5.57 -0.55
C GLY A 57 16.54 -5.52 -2.04
N LEU A 58 15.86 -4.46 -2.50
CA LEU A 58 15.56 -4.25 -3.91
C LEU A 58 15.20 -2.81 -4.21
N TYR A 59 15.24 -2.45 -5.49
CA TYR A 59 14.71 -1.21 -6.03
C TYR A 59 13.51 -1.46 -6.93
N CYS A 60 12.49 -0.59 -6.84
CA CYS A 60 11.31 -0.64 -7.69
C CYS A 60 11.18 0.65 -8.50
N GLY A 61 10.97 0.51 -9.79
CA GLY A 61 10.94 1.62 -10.74
C GLY A 61 9.68 2.48 -10.61
N ARG A 62 8.51 1.85 -10.50
CA ARG A 62 7.22 2.55 -10.43
C ARG A 62 6.18 1.78 -9.65
N ASN A 63 5.34 2.50 -8.94
CA ASN A 63 4.16 1.95 -8.31
C ASN A 63 3.09 1.57 -9.36
N GLU A 64 2.60 0.32 -9.31
CA GLU A 64 1.50 -0.25 -10.13
C GLU A 64 1.54 0.06 -11.63
N GLY A 65 2.72 0.31 -12.18
CA GLY A 65 2.93 0.58 -13.60
C GLY A 65 4.40 0.51 -13.95
N PHE A 66 4.73 0.86 -15.17
CA PHE A 66 6.12 0.88 -15.65
C PHE A 66 6.62 2.32 -15.79
N PRO A 67 7.89 2.60 -15.45
CA PRO A 67 8.50 3.87 -15.81
C PRO A 67 8.46 4.10 -17.33
N PRO A 68 8.47 5.36 -17.81
CA PRO A 68 8.77 5.64 -19.21
C PRO A 68 10.04 4.93 -19.65
N GLU A 69 10.07 4.44 -20.89
CA GLU A 69 11.17 3.58 -21.40
C GLU A 69 12.57 4.16 -21.17
N GLN A 70 12.72 5.47 -21.38
CA GLN A 70 13.97 6.19 -21.16
C GLN A 70 14.42 6.11 -19.69
N ILE A 71 13.47 6.29 -18.77
CA ILE A 71 13.73 6.24 -17.32
C ILE A 71 14.03 4.80 -16.90
N ASP A 72 13.23 3.82 -17.31
CA ASP A 72 13.46 2.40 -16.94
C ASP A 72 14.85 1.92 -17.39
N LYS A 73 15.23 2.23 -18.62
CA LYS A 73 16.58 1.91 -19.12
C LYS A 73 17.69 2.55 -18.29
N ALA A 74 17.50 3.82 -17.91
CA ALA A 74 18.46 4.53 -17.08
C ALA A 74 18.55 3.95 -15.67
N LEU A 75 17.41 3.64 -15.03
CA LEU A 75 17.38 3.02 -13.71
C LEU A 75 18.09 1.66 -13.70
N ARG A 76 17.83 0.82 -14.69
CA ARG A 76 18.55 -0.47 -14.86
C ARG A 76 20.04 -0.28 -14.99
N ARG A 77 20.49 0.71 -15.77
CA ARG A 77 21.91 1.04 -15.91
C ARG A 77 22.50 1.50 -14.59
N ILE A 78 21.85 2.45 -13.90
CA ILE A 78 22.31 3.02 -12.62
C ILE A 78 22.47 1.90 -11.58
N ILE A 79 21.47 1.03 -11.42
CA ILE A 79 21.56 -0.07 -10.47
C ILE A 79 22.70 -1.02 -10.81
N LYS A 80 22.84 -1.38 -12.09
CA LYS A 80 23.93 -2.26 -12.54
C LYS A 80 25.32 -1.68 -12.30
N GLU A 81 25.49 -0.37 -12.45
CA GLU A 81 26.79 0.31 -12.35
C GLU A 81 27.11 0.72 -10.90
N ASP A 82 26.13 1.25 -10.17
CA ASP A 82 26.34 1.86 -8.86
C ASP A 82 26.02 0.96 -7.68
N HIS A 83 25.15 -0.04 -7.85
CA HIS A 83 24.80 -1.02 -6.82
C HIS A 83 24.61 -2.40 -7.45
N PRO A 84 25.69 -3.01 -7.98
CA PRO A 84 25.61 -4.32 -8.62
C PRO A 84 25.11 -5.38 -7.66
N ASP A 85 24.48 -6.43 -8.22
CA ASP A 85 23.93 -7.59 -7.50
C ASP A 85 22.65 -7.31 -6.69
N ILE A 86 22.17 -6.07 -6.65
CA ILE A 86 20.85 -5.75 -6.11
C ILE A 86 19.76 -5.97 -7.16
N HIS A 87 18.64 -6.50 -6.69
CA HIS A 87 17.49 -6.72 -7.56
C HIS A 87 16.80 -5.41 -7.92
N TYR A 88 16.45 -5.25 -9.20
CA TYR A 88 15.63 -4.15 -9.70
C TYR A 88 14.41 -4.70 -10.42
N ILE A 89 13.24 -4.21 -10.05
CA ILE A 89 11.98 -4.47 -10.73
C ILE A 89 11.42 -3.17 -11.30
N SER A 90 10.86 -3.21 -12.50
CA SER A 90 10.29 -2.01 -13.13
C SER A 90 8.94 -1.62 -12.51
N SER A 91 8.19 -2.57 -12.00
CA SER A 91 6.83 -2.36 -11.50
C SER A 91 6.61 -3.08 -10.18
N SER A 92 5.86 -2.45 -9.27
CA SER A 92 5.41 -3.10 -8.02
C SER A 92 4.28 -4.12 -8.24
N ALA A 93 3.72 -4.20 -9.43
CA ALA A 93 2.53 -5.00 -9.73
C ALA A 93 2.73 -6.06 -10.81
N ASP A 94 3.93 -6.22 -11.34
CA ASP A 94 4.20 -7.13 -12.45
C ASP A 94 5.55 -7.83 -12.31
N ASP A 95 5.89 -8.71 -13.28
CA ASP A 95 7.09 -9.52 -13.33
C ASP A 95 7.14 -10.55 -12.19
N VAL A 96 8.09 -10.45 -11.28
CA VAL A 96 8.29 -11.39 -10.14
C VAL A 96 7.34 -11.13 -8.97
N VAL A 97 6.63 -10.03 -9.01
CA VAL A 97 5.67 -9.62 -7.99
C VAL A 97 4.25 -9.55 -8.56
N SER A 98 3.27 -9.52 -7.69
CA SER A 98 1.89 -9.23 -8.04
C SER A 98 1.37 -8.18 -7.06
N GLY A 99 0.98 -7.01 -7.56
CA GLY A 99 0.32 -5.93 -6.82
C GLY A 99 -1.17 -5.80 -7.19
N HIS A 100 -1.73 -4.63 -7.09
CA HIS A 100 -3.13 -4.27 -7.41
C HIS A 100 -4.21 -4.84 -6.48
N GLY A 101 -3.93 -4.97 -5.23
CA GLY A 101 -4.96 -5.32 -4.25
C GLY A 101 -5.37 -6.80 -4.24
N PRO A 102 -6.63 -7.12 -3.98
CA PRO A 102 -7.78 -6.20 -3.86
C PRO A 102 -7.72 -5.29 -2.64
N TYR A 103 -8.30 -4.09 -2.79
CA TYR A 103 -8.38 -3.07 -1.74
C TYR A 103 -9.80 -2.90 -1.20
N ARG A 104 -10.54 -3.96 -1.12
CA ARG A 104 -11.92 -3.97 -0.63
C ARG A 104 -12.07 -4.87 0.59
N MET A 105 -13.01 -4.52 1.46
CA MET A 105 -13.42 -5.39 2.53
C MET A 105 -14.18 -6.60 1.97
N LEU A 106 -13.76 -7.78 2.36
CA LEU A 106 -14.42 -9.03 2.02
C LEU A 106 -14.80 -9.77 3.31
N PRO A 107 -15.86 -10.58 3.28
CA PRO A 107 -16.09 -11.54 4.35
C PRO A 107 -14.85 -12.40 4.57
N ALA A 108 -14.49 -12.64 5.83
CA ALA A 108 -13.26 -13.35 6.22
C ALA A 108 -13.03 -14.64 5.42
N LYS A 109 -14.09 -15.42 5.23
CA LYS A 109 -14.05 -16.68 4.47
C LYS A 109 -13.56 -16.52 3.03
N GLU A 110 -13.86 -15.40 2.39
CA GLU A 110 -13.51 -15.17 0.99
C GLU A 110 -12.00 -15.02 0.79
N TYR A 111 -11.27 -14.47 1.76
CA TYR A 111 -9.82 -14.36 1.68
C TYR A 111 -9.13 -15.73 1.53
N PHE A 112 -9.72 -16.78 2.09
CA PHE A 112 -9.18 -18.16 1.98
C PHE A 112 -9.51 -18.84 0.65
N THR A 113 -10.47 -18.29 -0.10
CA THR A 113 -10.91 -18.85 -1.39
C THR A 113 -10.43 -18.05 -2.58
N LEU A 114 -9.94 -16.83 -2.36
CA LEU A 114 -9.41 -15.97 -3.41
C LEU A 114 -8.19 -16.64 -4.07
N LYS A 115 -8.39 -17.09 -5.30
CA LYS A 115 -7.30 -17.49 -6.20
C LYS A 115 -6.63 -16.23 -6.76
N THR A 116 -5.84 -15.56 -5.97
CA THR A 116 -5.02 -14.46 -6.46
C THR A 116 -3.72 -15.05 -6.91
N GLY A 117 -3.48 -15.13 -8.19
CA GLY A 117 -2.40 -15.72 -8.98
C GLY A 117 -1.04 -15.74 -8.31
N ASN A 118 -0.59 -16.87 -7.95
CA ASN A 118 -0.14 -16.85 -6.87
C ASN A 118 1.00 -17.53 -6.16
N ASP A 119 2.05 -17.80 -6.88
CA ASP A 119 3.36 -18.18 -6.36
C ASP A 119 4.34 -16.98 -6.32
N LYS A 120 3.85 -15.77 -6.65
CA LYS A 120 4.64 -14.54 -6.65
C LYS A 120 4.51 -13.81 -5.32
N PHE A 121 5.53 -13.03 -4.98
CA PHE A 121 5.45 -12.07 -3.88
C PHE A 121 4.36 -11.04 -4.17
N HIS A 122 3.40 -10.90 -3.27
CA HIS A 122 2.32 -9.94 -3.42
C HIS A 122 2.69 -8.66 -2.70
N SER A 123 3.01 -7.61 -3.47
CA SER A 123 3.54 -6.36 -2.94
C SER A 123 2.51 -5.55 -2.17
N GLU A 124 1.24 -5.61 -2.59
CA GLU A 124 0.20 -4.73 -2.07
C GLU A 124 -1.13 -5.43 -1.88
N ARG A 125 -1.61 -5.43 -0.67
CA ARG A 125 -2.98 -5.78 -0.29
C ARG A 125 -3.43 -4.92 0.86
N GLY A 126 -4.71 -4.64 0.89
CA GLY A 126 -5.28 -3.89 1.96
C GLY A 126 -6.78 -3.81 1.86
N MET A 127 -7.32 -2.97 2.68
CA MET A 127 -8.73 -2.63 2.69
C MET A 127 -8.87 -1.20 3.22
N PRO A 128 -9.94 -0.48 2.83
CA PRO A 128 -10.24 0.82 3.39
C PRO A 128 -10.36 0.74 4.91
N ASN A 129 -10.02 1.83 5.57
CA ASN A 129 -10.15 1.99 7.01
C ASN A 129 -11.14 3.09 7.34
N VAL A 130 -11.89 2.90 8.41
CA VAL A 130 -12.64 3.97 9.06
C VAL A 130 -11.79 4.49 10.22
N MET A 131 -11.70 5.80 10.38
CA MET A 131 -10.97 6.40 11.50
C MET A 131 -11.59 6.02 12.84
N THR A 132 -10.80 6.08 13.91
CA THR A 132 -11.32 5.84 15.27
C THR A 132 -12.30 6.94 15.68
N TYR A 133 -13.19 6.64 16.63
CA TYR A 133 -14.16 7.62 17.14
C TYR A 133 -13.48 8.87 17.71
N GLU A 134 -12.36 8.72 18.39
CA GLU A 134 -11.57 9.83 18.93
C GLU A 134 -11.00 10.74 17.80
N SER A 135 -10.69 10.16 16.67
CA SER A 135 -10.28 10.93 15.48
C SER A 135 -11.48 11.65 14.86
N MET A 136 -12.63 11.00 14.80
CA MET A 136 -13.88 11.63 14.32
C MET A 136 -14.23 12.88 15.14
N LEU A 137 -14.14 12.79 16.46
CA LEU A 137 -14.39 13.92 17.35
C LEU A 137 -13.47 15.14 17.09
N ARG A 138 -12.33 14.94 16.46
CA ARG A 138 -11.37 16.00 16.13
C ARG A 138 -11.50 16.54 14.71
N THR A 139 -12.13 15.80 13.82
CA THR A 139 -12.16 16.09 12.38
C THR A 139 -13.55 16.40 11.83
N PHE A 140 -14.60 15.90 12.47
CA PHE A 140 -15.97 16.18 12.09
C PHE A 140 -16.53 17.35 12.90
N SER A 141 -17.50 18.06 12.32
CA SER A 141 -18.34 18.95 13.15
C SER A 141 -19.25 18.13 14.04
N PRO A 142 -19.68 18.67 15.20
CA PRO A 142 -20.59 17.94 16.09
C PRO A 142 -21.87 17.45 15.41
N GLU A 143 -22.41 18.23 14.45
CA GLU A 143 -23.63 17.94 13.74
C GLU A 143 -23.43 16.88 12.65
N GLY A 144 -22.23 16.83 12.04
CA GLY A 144 -21.90 15.92 10.93
C GLY A 144 -21.34 14.57 11.36
N ILE A 145 -21.13 14.36 12.67
CA ILE A 145 -20.54 13.12 13.15
C ILE A 145 -21.49 11.92 13.03
N TRP A 146 -22.79 12.16 13.17
CA TRP A 146 -23.84 11.14 13.03
C TRP A 146 -25.23 11.75 12.82
N PRO A 147 -26.10 11.19 11.97
CA PRO A 147 -25.85 10.05 11.05
C PRO A 147 -24.83 10.39 9.96
N GLN A 148 -24.41 9.37 9.20
CA GLN A 148 -23.48 9.55 8.08
C GLN A 148 -24.06 10.53 7.04
N ASP A 149 -23.31 11.58 6.76
CA ASP A 149 -23.69 12.66 5.84
C ASP A 149 -22.55 13.02 4.86
N ASN A 150 -22.61 14.20 4.26
CA ASN A 150 -21.60 14.67 3.31
C ASN A 150 -20.19 14.80 3.92
N GLN A 151 -20.06 15.01 5.23
CA GLN A 151 -18.74 15.06 5.88
C GLN A 151 -18.05 13.69 5.84
N TRP A 152 -18.81 12.62 5.96
CA TRP A 152 -18.31 11.27 5.79
C TRP A 152 -17.74 11.06 4.38
N GLY A 153 -18.41 11.58 3.36
CA GLY A 153 -17.90 11.56 1.98
C GLY A 153 -16.62 12.37 1.79
N MET A 154 -16.45 13.47 2.51
CA MET A 154 -15.23 14.29 2.46
C MET A 154 -14.00 13.58 3.05
N HIS A 155 -14.19 12.61 3.90
CA HIS A 155 -13.12 11.77 4.45
C HIS A 155 -12.88 10.48 3.65
N ASP A 156 -13.32 10.45 2.40
CA ASP A 156 -13.24 9.34 1.46
C ASP A 156 -13.98 8.06 1.88
N TYR A 157 -14.70 8.09 3.00
CA TYR A 157 -15.36 6.92 3.54
C TYR A 157 -16.51 6.41 2.63
N THR A 158 -17.25 7.31 1.99
CA THR A 158 -18.41 7.00 1.13
C THR A 158 -18.21 7.45 -0.32
N ARG A 159 -17.01 7.83 -0.73
CA ARG A 159 -16.75 8.27 -2.09
C ARG A 159 -16.74 7.11 -3.06
N GLU A 160 -17.24 7.36 -4.28
CA GLU A 160 -17.29 6.40 -5.37
C GLU A 160 -15.92 5.84 -5.76
N GLY A 161 -14.84 6.63 -5.62
CA GLY A 161 -13.47 6.21 -5.87
C GLY A 161 -12.83 5.37 -4.75
N ALA A 162 -13.37 5.40 -3.55
CA ALA A 162 -12.88 4.58 -2.44
C ALA A 162 -13.49 3.18 -2.54
N GLN A 163 -12.89 2.34 -3.34
CA GLN A 163 -13.36 0.97 -3.59
C GLN A 163 -13.58 0.22 -2.27
N GLY A 164 -14.82 -0.19 -2.04
CA GLY A 164 -15.19 -1.05 -0.90
C GLY A 164 -15.57 -0.32 0.39
N CYS A 165 -15.65 1.02 0.40
CA CYS A 165 -16.13 1.75 1.59
C CYS A 165 -17.58 1.42 1.94
N THR A 166 -18.43 1.26 0.94
CA THR A 166 -19.82 0.81 1.14
C THR A 166 -19.90 -0.57 1.77
N SER A 167 -18.89 -1.40 1.60
CA SER A 167 -18.87 -2.75 2.18
C SER A 167 -18.76 -2.76 3.71
N PHE A 168 -18.26 -1.71 4.34
CA PHE A 168 -18.29 -1.60 5.81
C PHE A 168 -19.72 -1.57 6.32
N ASN A 169 -20.58 -0.72 5.77
CA ASN A 169 -21.99 -0.66 6.16
C ASN A 169 -22.68 -2.01 5.97
N GLU A 170 -22.47 -2.65 4.82
CA GLU A 170 -23.08 -3.95 4.54
C GLU A 170 -22.57 -5.07 5.46
N ILE A 171 -21.28 -5.14 5.72
CA ILE A 171 -20.69 -6.17 6.58
C ILE A 171 -21.12 -5.96 8.02
N ILE A 172 -21.11 -4.70 8.49
CA ILE A 172 -21.55 -4.36 9.83
C ILE A 172 -23.03 -4.72 9.99
N ALA A 173 -23.90 -4.26 9.08
CA ALA A 173 -25.32 -4.55 9.16
C ALA A 173 -25.63 -6.05 9.15
N LYS A 174 -24.94 -6.82 8.32
CA LYS A 174 -25.12 -8.28 8.25
C LYS A 174 -24.57 -9.03 9.45
N GLY A 175 -23.42 -8.60 9.99
CA GLY A 175 -22.70 -9.31 11.04
C GLY A 175 -23.06 -8.90 12.45
N TYR A 176 -23.40 -7.62 12.64
CA TYR A 176 -23.53 -7.02 13.97
C TYR A 176 -24.82 -6.22 14.16
N GLY A 177 -25.60 -6.01 13.10
CA GLY A 177 -26.80 -5.15 13.11
C GLY A 177 -26.50 -3.71 12.75
N GLU A 178 -27.54 -2.87 12.73
CA GLU A 178 -27.44 -1.45 12.37
C GLU A 178 -26.89 -0.63 13.55
N PRO A 179 -25.72 -0.01 13.42
CA PRO A 179 -25.15 0.82 14.49
C PRO A 179 -26.03 2.06 14.75
N GLN A 180 -26.14 2.43 16.02
CA GLN A 180 -27.01 3.53 16.46
C GLN A 180 -26.22 4.83 16.76
N SER A 181 -24.90 4.80 16.63
CA SER A 181 -24.03 5.95 16.88
C SER A 181 -22.73 5.86 16.09
N ALA A 182 -22.08 7.02 15.88
CA ALA A 182 -20.74 7.09 15.30
C ALA A 182 -19.70 6.26 16.06
N LYS A 183 -19.80 6.26 17.40
CA LYS A 183 -18.90 5.47 18.24
C LYS A 183 -19.05 3.99 17.97
N GLU A 184 -20.26 3.48 18.04
CA GLU A 184 -20.54 2.07 17.78
C GLU A 184 -20.13 1.67 16.36
N PHE A 185 -20.44 2.50 15.36
CA PHE A 185 -20.02 2.28 13.99
C PHE A 185 -18.48 2.19 13.86
N ALA A 186 -17.75 3.15 14.45
CA ALA A 186 -16.31 3.18 14.40
C ALA A 186 -15.67 1.95 15.07
N GLU A 187 -16.18 1.55 16.23
CA GLU A 187 -15.71 0.35 16.96
C GLU A 187 -15.95 -0.92 16.15
N LEU A 188 -17.11 -1.07 15.55
CA LEU A 188 -17.44 -2.21 14.68
C LEU A 188 -16.60 -2.20 13.39
N ALA A 189 -16.38 -1.03 12.79
CA ALA A 189 -15.53 -0.91 11.61
C ALA A 189 -14.07 -1.27 11.90
N GLN A 190 -13.52 -0.88 13.07
CA GLN A 190 -12.19 -1.29 13.51
C GLN A 190 -12.12 -2.81 13.71
N TRP A 191 -13.14 -3.41 14.26
CA TRP A 191 -13.22 -4.86 14.44
C TRP A 191 -13.29 -5.61 13.12
N VAL A 192 -14.11 -5.16 12.19
CA VAL A 192 -14.22 -5.71 10.83
C VAL A 192 -12.88 -5.59 10.09
N ASN A 193 -12.19 -4.44 10.23
CA ASN A 193 -10.89 -4.23 9.63
C ASN A 193 -9.83 -5.18 10.21
N TYR A 194 -9.80 -5.35 11.52
CA TYR A 194 -8.92 -6.31 12.19
C TYR A 194 -9.12 -7.73 11.66
N ASP A 195 -10.38 -8.20 11.63
CA ASP A 195 -10.71 -9.56 11.19
C ASP A 195 -10.37 -9.78 9.70
N GLY A 196 -10.59 -8.75 8.88
CA GLY A 196 -10.19 -8.76 7.47
C GLY A 196 -8.67 -8.88 7.29
N HIS A 197 -7.88 -8.06 7.96
CA HIS A 197 -6.40 -8.15 7.88
C HIS A 197 -5.88 -9.47 8.44
N ARG A 198 -6.42 -9.92 9.56
CA ARG A 198 -6.09 -11.24 10.13
C ARG A 198 -6.33 -12.35 9.11
N SER A 199 -7.52 -12.37 8.51
CA SER A 199 -7.87 -13.39 7.50
C SER A 199 -6.97 -13.32 6.27
N LEU A 200 -6.56 -12.11 5.87
CA LEU A 200 -5.64 -11.87 4.78
C LEU A 200 -4.26 -12.49 5.06
N PHE A 201 -3.70 -12.25 6.25
CA PHE A 201 -2.43 -12.83 6.67
C PHE A 201 -2.52 -14.36 6.82
N GLU A 202 -3.54 -14.87 7.51
CA GLU A 202 -3.73 -16.31 7.73
C GLU A 202 -3.91 -17.07 6.42
N SER A 203 -4.67 -16.52 5.46
CA SER A 203 -4.89 -17.15 4.15
C SER A 203 -3.59 -17.29 3.36
N ARG A 204 -2.67 -16.33 3.50
CA ARG A 204 -1.37 -16.36 2.83
C ARG A 204 -0.39 -17.31 3.47
N SER A 205 -0.36 -17.36 4.79
CA SER A 205 0.52 -18.27 5.52
C SER A 205 0.29 -19.75 5.18
N ARG A 206 -0.93 -20.10 4.74
CA ARG A 206 -1.26 -21.47 4.28
C ARG A 206 -0.69 -21.82 2.91
N THR A 207 -0.37 -20.83 2.08
CA THR A 207 0.13 -21.05 0.72
C THR A 207 1.65 -21.07 0.63
N VAL A 208 2.33 -20.63 1.67
CA VAL A 208 3.80 -20.71 1.76
C VAL A 208 4.14 -22.18 2.04
N LYS A 209 4.50 -22.93 1.02
CA LYS A 209 5.23 -24.19 1.21
C LYS A 209 6.58 -23.81 1.78
N VAL A 210 6.78 -24.14 3.05
CA VAL A 210 8.13 -24.10 3.64
C VAL A 210 8.96 -25.12 2.86
N CYS A 211 9.85 -24.62 2.01
CA CYS A 211 10.87 -25.43 1.35
C CYS A 211 11.97 -25.74 2.35
#